data_360b48c7f4d2a7fe0ebf47dbba4e0c3f
#
_entry.id   360b48c7f4d2a7fe0ebf47dbba4e0c3f
#
_cell.length_a   1.000
_cell.length_b   1.000
_cell.length_c   1.000
_cell.angle_alpha   90.00
_cell.angle_beta   90.00
_cell.angle_gamma   90.00
#
_symmetry.space_group_name_H-M   'P 1'
#
loop_
_entity.id
_entity.type
_entity.pdbx_description
1 polymer ?
#
loop_
_entity_poly.entity_id
_entity_poly.type
_entity_poly.pdbx_seq_one_letter_code
_entity_poly.pdbx_strand_id
1 'polypeptide(L)'
;MSTATKQTFSSTKDLNRTLGKKELMGIAIGQIIGAGVMSMMGVAIAMTGRSANLAFMLSAVFTMCTFFPSIFITSCIRMRGGMYTQFAIFAGDKWAGYYSVVYFITNMSLAMYALSFAEYALALLPTGGNQKVIALIVGTLFFVLNYFGVDLMAKIQNLLVIVLVISLAMFAVFGLPQVDLAAYFSNADGLFMTDGIGGFLTAVAYLGFATGGATVILGVSAECKNPTKDIPFVIIVSTVSVAIL
;
A
#
# COMPACT_ATOMS: atom_id res chain seq x y z
N MET A 1 22.69 33.43 -19.25
CA MET A 1 23.39 32.91 -18.06
C MET A 1 22.33 32.44 -17.09
N SER A 2 22.12 31.11 -17.03
CA SER A 2 21.18 30.51 -16.09
C SER A 2 21.87 30.41 -14.71
N THR A 3 21.41 31.18 -13.75
CA THR A 3 21.78 31.02 -12.34
C THR A 3 21.24 29.68 -11.87
N ALA A 4 22.09 28.65 -11.95
CA ALA A 4 21.81 27.37 -11.30
C ALA A 4 21.69 27.62 -9.79
N THR A 5 20.47 27.64 -9.31
CA THR A 5 20.16 27.68 -7.87
C THR A 5 20.79 26.44 -7.27
N LYS A 6 21.86 26.63 -6.48
CA LYS A 6 22.56 25.56 -5.79
C LYS A 6 21.58 24.97 -4.78
N GLN A 7 20.92 23.86 -5.14
CA GLN A 7 20.03 23.14 -4.25
C GLN A 7 20.85 22.62 -3.07
N THR A 8 20.69 23.21 -1.91
CA THR A 8 21.26 22.73 -0.65
C THR A 8 20.40 21.56 -0.17
N PHE A 9 20.80 20.34 -0.51
CA PHE A 9 20.18 19.14 0.02
C PHE A 9 20.36 19.09 1.53
N SER A 10 19.24 18.96 2.28
CA SER A 10 19.31 18.85 3.73
C SER A 10 20.04 17.57 4.13
N SER A 11 20.95 17.68 5.11
CA SER A 11 21.70 16.55 5.64
C SER A 11 20.75 15.49 6.21
N THR A 12 21.03 14.20 5.98
CA THR A 12 20.32 13.06 6.61
C THR A 12 20.99 12.60 7.90
N LYS A 13 22.01 13.35 8.39
CA LYS A 13 22.78 12.98 9.59
C LYS A 13 21.96 13.12 10.88
N ASP A 14 20.93 13.96 10.85
CA ASP A 14 20.08 14.28 12.01
C ASP A 14 18.94 13.25 12.19
N LEU A 15 18.76 12.34 11.24
CA LEU A 15 17.69 11.33 11.31
C LEU A 15 18.16 10.10 12.09
N ASN A 16 17.39 9.72 13.09
CA ASN A 16 17.61 8.49 13.85
C ASN A 16 17.33 7.28 12.97
N ARG A 17 18.33 6.42 12.80
CA ARG A 17 18.24 5.19 11.99
C ARG A 17 17.66 4.06 12.83
N THR A 18 16.38 4.10 13.05
CA THR A 18 15.69 3.14 13.94
C THR A 18 15.06 1.98 13.19
N LEU A 19 14.68 2.18 11.91
CA LEU A 19 13.92 1.20 11.15
C LEU A 19 14.79 0.05 10.62
N GLY A 20 14.53 -1.15 11.12
CA GLY A 20 15.11 -2.40 10.64
C GLY A 20 14.14 -3.16 9.72
N LYS A 21 14.53 -4.36 9.29
CA LYS A 21 13.73 -5.22 8.40
C LYS A 21 12.32 -5.50 8.93
N LYS A 22 12.18 -5.73 10.23
CA LYS A 22 10.91 -6.11 10.86
C LYS A 22 9.91 -4.97 10.82
N GLU A 23 10.37 -3.77 11.17
CA GLU A 23 9.55 -2.56 11.16
C GLU A 23 9.12 -2.22 9.73
N LEU A 24 10.06 -2.27 8.78
CA LEU A 24 9.77 -2.04 7.36
C LEU A 24 8.80 -3.08 6.79
N MET A 25 8.94 -4.37 7.17
CA MET A 25 8.03 -5.42 6.74
C MET A 25 6.61 -5.18 7.26
N GLY A 26 6.48 -4.79 8.54
CA GLY A 26 5.18 -4.42 9.12
C GLY A 26 4.53 -3.25 8.39
N ILE A 27 5.31 -2.20 8.06
CA ILE A 27 4.81 -1.04 7.29
C ILE A 27 4.37 -1.49 5.89
N ALA A 28 5.21 -2.25 5.17
CA ALA A 28 4.92 -2.67 3.80
C ALA A 28 3.69 -3.60 3.73
N ILE A 29 3.63 -4.64 4.55
CA ILE A 29 2.50 -5.58 4.59
C ILE A 29 1.22 -4.85 5.00
N GLY A 30 1.28 -4.00 6.03
CA GLY A 30 0.13 -3.24 6.50
C GLY A 30 -0.42 -2.28 5.45
N GLN A 31 0.43 -1.71 4.61
CA GLN A 31 0.00 -0.84 3.51
C GLN A 31 -0.61 -1.62 2.33
N ILE A 32 -0.08 -2.79 2.00
CA ILE A 32 -0.65 -3.62 0.92
C ILE A 32 -1.99 -4.21 1.35
N ILE A 33 -2.03 -4.95 2.48
CA ILE A 33 -3.22 -5.68 2.94
C ILE A 33 -4.25 -4.71 3.51
N GLY A 34 -3.83 -3.61 4.13
CA GLY A 34 -4.72 -2.64 4.78
C GLY A 34 -5.94 -2.26 3.97
N ALA A 35 -6.27 -1.01 3.91
CA ALA A 35 -7.46 -0.55 3.18
C ALA A 35 -7.38 -0.84 1.66
N GLY A 36 -6.18 -1.00 1.09
CA GLY A 36 -6.01 -1.34 -0.33
C GLY A 36 -6.72 -2.64 -0.69
N VAL A 37 -6.31 -3.76 -0.11
CA VAL A 37 -6.92 -5.07 -0.39
C VAL A 37 -8.35 -5.13 0.12
N MET A 38 -8.59 -4.72 1.38
CA MET A 38 -9.90 -4.85 2.00
C MET A 38 -11.00 -4.07 1.27
N SER A 39 -10.71 -2.84 0.81
CA SER A 39 -11.72 -2.02 0.13
C SER A 39 -11.79 -2.28 -1.37
N MET A 40 -10.69 -2.67 -2.00
CA MET A 40 -10.62 -2.72 -3.46
C MET A 40 -10.90 -4.11 -4.04
N MET A 41 -10.69 -5.18 -3.25
CA MET A 41 -10.89 -6.54 -3.76
C MET A 41 -12.36 -6.81 -4.13
N GLY A 42 -13.31 -6.31 -3.35
CA GLY A 42 -14.74 -6.44 -3.68
C GLY A 42 -15.11 -5.80 -5.02
N VAL A 43 -14.56 -4.62 -5.30
CA VAL A 43 -14.77 -3.93 -6.58
C VAL A 43 -14.07 -4.67 -7.72
N ALA A 44 -12.87 -5.19 -7.50
CA ALA A 44 -12.16 -5.99 -8.50
C ALA A 44 -12.92 -7.29 -8.83
N ILE A 45 -13.52 -7.95 -7.84
CA ILE A 45 -14.39 -9.12 -8.06
C ILE A 45 -15.62 -8.72 -8.89
N ALA A 46 -16.21 -7.57 -8.65
CA ALA A 46 -17.33 -7.08 -9.47
C ALA A 46 -16.92 -6.82 -10.94
N MET A 47 -15.67 -6.37 -11.19
CA MET A 47 -15.15 -6.10 -12.54
C MET A 47 -14.74 -7.36 -13.30
N THR A 48 -14.23 -8.39 -12.63
CA THR A 48 -13.60 -9.53 -13.31
C THR A 48 -14.00 -10.90 -12.76
N GLY A 49 -14.89 -10.93 -11.76
CA GLY A 49 -15.35 -12.18 -11.18
C GLY A 49 -14.26 -12.96 -10.44
N ARG A 50 -14.24 -14.28 -10.61
CA ARG A 50 -13.29 -15.19 -9.93
C ARG A 50 -11.84 -14.96 -10.32
N SER A 51 -11.54 -14.31 -11.43
CA SER A 51 -10.16 -14.01 -11.84
C SER A 51 -9.53 -12.83 -11.12
N ALA A 52 -10.21 -12.22 -10.11
CA ALA A 52 -9.70 -11.09 -9.35
C ALA A 52 -8.36 -11.37 -8.65
N ASN A 53 -8.13 -12.59 -8.15
CA ASN A 53 -6.84 -12.97 -7.58
C ASN A 53 -5.72 -13.01 -8.62
N LEU A 54 -5.98 -13.51 -9.84
CA LEU A 54 -5.01 -13.45 -10.93
C LEU A 54 -4.73 -11.99 -11.34
N ALA A 55 -5.76 -11.14 -11.35
CA ALA A 55 -5.60 -9.72 -11.60
C ALA A 55 -4.71 -9.07 -10.52
N PHE A 56 -4.85 -9.47 -9.24
CA PHE A 56 -4.00 -8.99 -8.16
C PHE A 56 -2.53 -9.43 -8.34
N MET A 57 -2.28 -10.69 -8.68
CA MET A 57 -0.93 -11.20 -8.94
C MET A 57 -0.27 -10.47 -10.11
N LEU A 58 -1.00 -10.26 -11.20
CA LEU A 58 -0.49 -9.55 -12.37
C LEU A 58 -0.25 -8.07 -12.05
N SER A 59 -1.13 -7.44 -11.28
CA SER A 59 -0.97 -6.08 -10.78
C SER A 59 0.28 -5.93 -9.92
N ALA A 60 0.58 -6.91 -9.05
CA ALA A 60 1.79 -6.93 -8.25
C ALA A 60 3.06 -6.94 -9.11
N VAL A 61 3.07 -7.73 -10.19
CA VAL A 61 4.19 -7.76 -11.15
C VAL A 61 4.36 -6.40 -11.84
N PHE A 62 3.29 -5.80 -12.35
CA PHE A 62 3.36 -4.48 -12.99
C PHE A 62 3.82 -3.39 -12.02
N THR A 63 3.33 -3.42 -10.79
CA THR A 63 3.77 -2.48 -9.75
C THR A 63 5.27 -2.62 -9.47
N MET A 64 5.77 -3.86 -9.34
CA MET A 64 7.20 -4.10 -9.17
C MET A 64 8.02 -3.55 -10.33
N CYS A 65 7.61 -3.80 -11.57
CA CYS A 65 8.28 -3.27 -12.76
C CYS A 65 8.28 -1.74 -12.77
N THR A 66 7.16 -1.11 -12.42
CA THR A 66 7.01 0.35 -12.42
C THR A 66 7.91 1.02 -11.38
N PHE A 67 7.99 0.47 -10.18
CA PHE A 67 8.77 1.06 -9.08
C PHE A 67 10.22 0.56 -9.01
N PHE A 68 10.62 -0.38 -9.86
CA PHE A 68 11.96 -0.94 -9.87
C PHE A 68 13.08 0.12 -9.89
N PRO A 69 13.06 1.14 -10.77
CA PRO A 69 14.08 2.19 -10.74
C PRO A 69 14.12 2.95 -9.42
N SER A 70 12.97 3.31 -8.86
CA SER A 70 12.87 4.05 -7.60
C SER A 70 13.38 3.22 -6.41
N ILE A 71 13.14 1.91 -6.41
CA ILE A 71 13.65 0.98 -5.40
C ILE A 71 15.18 0.99 -5.41
N PHE A 72 15.80 0.90 -6.59
CA PHE A 72 17.26 0.93 -6.73
C PHE A 72 17.85 2.28 -6.31
N ILE A 73 17.31 3.38 -6.81
CA ILE A 73 17.78 4.73 -6.48
C ILE A 73 17.72 4.95 -4.96
N THR A 74 16.60 4.62 -4.34
CA THR A 74 16.39 4.82 -2.88
C THR A 74 17.28 3.89 -2.04
N SER A 75 17.60 2.71 -2.56
CA SER A 75 18.52 1.77 -1.90
C SER A 75 19.96 2.27 -1.92
N CYS A 76 20.39 2.92 -3.00
CA CYS A 76 21.76 3.41 -3.17
C CYS A 76 21.96 4.80 -2.54
N ILE A 77 20.97 5.67 -2.64
CA ILE A 77 21.09 7.06 -2.23
C ILE A 77 20.06 7.35 -1.13
N ARG A 78 20.55 7.80 0.02
CA ARG A 78 19.68 8.22 1.13
C ARG A 78 19.13 9.61 0.84
N MET A 79 17.83 9.69 0.64
CA MET A 79 17.16 10.95 0.31
C MET A 79 16.11 11.26 1.36
N ARG A 80 16.18 12.47 1.91
CA ARG A 80 15.12 13.00 2.75
C ARG A 80 14.01 13.54 1.84
N GLY A 81 12.76 13.10 2.05
CA GLY A 81 11.62 13.49 1.22
C GLY A 81 11.24 12.49 0.11
N GLY A 82 11.84 11.28 0.13
CA GLY A 82 11.41 10.15 -0.70
C GLY A 82 11.35 10.45 -2.20
N MET A 83 10.24 10.13 -2.82
CA MET A 83 10.00 10.29 -4.27
C MET A 83 10.07 11.74 -4.74
N TYR A 84 9.66 12.72 -3.90
CA TYR A 84 9.78 14.13 -4.26
C TYR A 84 11.24 14.51 -4.55
N THR A 85 12.13 14.10 -3.67
CA THR A 85 13.57 14.40 -3.84
C THR A 85 14.17 13.66 -5.03
N GLN A 86 13.69 12.45 -5.33
CA GLN A 86 14.09 11.75 -6.56
C GLN A 86 13.73 12.56 -7.80
N PHE A 87 12.48 13.03 -7.90
CA PHE A 87 12.05 13.85 -9.03
C PHE A 87 12.84 15.16 -9.12
N ALA A 88 13.10 15.82 -7.98
CA ALA A 88 13.87 17.06 -7.96
C ALA A 88 15.31 16.87 -8.47
N ILE A 89 15.95 15.76 -8.09
CA ILE A 89 17.34 15.47 -8.48
C ILE A 89 17.44 15.02 -9.93
N PHE A 90 16.59 14.08 -10.37
CA PHE A 90 16.76 13.39 -11.64
C PHE A 90 15.93 13.99 -12.77
N ALA A 91 14.78 14.57 -12.48
CA ALA A 91 13.86 15.13 -13.49
C ALA A 91 13.75 16.67 -13.44
N GLY A 92 14.22 17.29 -12.33
CA GLY A 92 14.20 18.73 -12.15
C GLY A 92 12.98 19.27 -11.42
N ASP A 93 13.04 20.55 -11.04
CA ASP A 93 12.07 21.21 -10.15
C ASP A 93 10.63 21.22 -10.67
N LYS A 94 10.44 21.32 -11.98
CA LYS A 94 9.09 21.30 -12.59
C LYS A 94 8.39 19.97 -12.36
N TRP A 95 9.09 18.87 -12.53
CA TRP A 95 8.55 17.52 -12.30
C TRP A 95 8.35 17.21 -10.81
N ALA A 96 9.24 17.72 -9.94
CA ALA A 96 9.04 17.66 -8.51
C ALA A 96 7.79 18.41 -8.05
N GLY A 97 7.55 19.60 -8.63
CA GLY A 97 6.32 20.37 -8.39
C GLY A 97 5.06 19.61 -8.85
N TYR A 98 5.08 19.04 -10.05
CA TYR A 98 3.99 18.19 -10.53
C TYR A 98 3.74 16.99 -9.60
N TYR A 99 4.80 16.30 -9.20
CA TYR A 99 4.70 15.18 -8.24
C TYR A 99 4.05 15.62 -6.92
N SER A 100 4.37 16.80 -6.40
CA SER A 100 3.78 17.32 -5.16
C SER A 100 2.26 17.47 -5.26
N VAL A 101 1.77 17.96 -6.41
CA VAL A 101 0.32 18.10 -6.65
C VAL A 101 -0.34 16.71 -6.71
N VAL A 102 0.26 15.78 -7.47
CA VAL A 102 -0.26 14.41 -7.56
C VAL A 102 -0.24 13.73 -6.18
N TYR A 103 0.83 13.90 -5.42
CA TYR A 103 0.96 13.35 -4.07
C TYR A 103 -0.11 13.91 -3.12
N PHE A 104 -0.39 15.21 -3.20
CA PHE A 104 -1.47 15.83 -2.41
C PHE A 104 -2.83 15.21 -2.74
N ILE A 105 -3.14 15.06 -4.03
CA ILE A 105 -4.39 14.42 -4.48
C ILE A 105 -4.47 12.97 -4.01
N THR A 106 -3.37 12.22 -4.13
CA THR A 106 -3.31 10.82 -3.67
C THR A 106 -3.55 10.69 -2.16
N ASN A 107 -3.10 11.65 -1.35
CA ASN A 107 -3.34 11.65 0.08
C ASN A 107 -4.82 11.86 0.47
N MET A 108 -5.68 12.33 -0.44
CA MET A 108 -7.12 12.37 -0.21
C MET A 108 -7.71 10.95 0.00
N SER A 109 -6.99 9.89 -0.41
CA SER A 109 -7.34 8.50 -0.12
C SER A 109 -7.44 8.17 1.38
N LEU A 110 -6.86 8.99 2.27
CA LEU A 110 -7.03 8.85 3.73
C LEU A 110 -8.50 8.89 4.16
N ALA A 111 -9.31 9.72 3.48
CA ALA A 111 -10.75 9.76 3.73
C ALA A 111 -11.43 8.44 3.35
N MET A 112 -10.99 7.82 2.24
CA MET A 112 -11.47 6.49 1.83
C MET A 112 -11.19 5.44 2.91
N TYR A 113 -9.99 5.47 3.51
CA TYR A 113 -9.61 4.53 4.57
C TYR A 113 -10.48 4.68 5.82
N ALA A 114 -10.76 5.92 6.24
CA ALA A 114 -11.62 6.20 7.37
C ALA A 114 -13.07 5.74 7.11
N LEU A 115 -13.57 5.96 5.90
CA LEU A 115 -14.92 5.52 5.50
C LEU A 115 -15.03 4.00 5.43
N SER A 116 -14.03 3.32 4.87
CA SER A 116 -14.00 1.85 4.82
C SER A 116 -13.96 1.24 6.23
N PHE A 117 -13.14 1.81 7.13
CA PHE A 117 -13.15 1.37 8.53
C PHE A 117 -14.52 1.54 9.16
N ALA A 118 -15.18 2.68 8.93
CA ALA A 118 -16.50 2.94 9.49
C ALA A 118 -17.57 1.98 8.95
N GLU A 119 -17.46 1.58 7.68
CA GLU A 119 -18.35 0.58 7.07
C GLU A 119 -18.21 -0.78 7.74
N TYR A 120 -17.00 -1.28 7.93
CA TYR A 120 -16.76 -2.54 8.64
C TYR A 120 -17.17 -2.46 10.12
N ALA A 121 -16.90 -1.32 10.78
CA ALA A 121 -17.33 -1.12 12.16
C ALA A 121 -18.86 -1.15 12.31
N LEU A 122 -19.60 -0.56 11.38
CA LEU A 122 -21.07 -0.59 11.37
C LEU A 122 -21.61 -1.99 11.09
N ALA A 123 -20.93 -2.79 10.27
CA ALA A 123 -21.34 -4.18 10.03
C ALA A 123 -21.24 -5.04 11.29
N LEU A 124 -20.37 -4.68 12.23
CA LEU A 124 -20.20 -5.37 13.52
C LEU A 124 -21.09 -4.81 14.62
N LEU A 125 -21.55 -3.57 14.50
CA LEU A 125 -22.33 -2.88 15.53
C LEU A 125 -23.83 -2.96 15.19
N PRO A 126 -24.66 -3.65 16.00
CA PRO A 126 -26.08 -3.82 15.72
C PRO A 126 -26.91 -2.54 15.91
N THR A 127 -26.31 -1.47 16.43
CA THR A 127 -27.04 -0.27 16.88
C THR A 127 -27.25 0.81 15.81
N GLY A 128 -26.85 0.56 14.56
CA GLY A 128 -27.03 1.56 13.49
C GLY A 128 -26.36 2.90 13.83
N GLY A 129 -25.33 3.27 13.11
CA GLY A 129 -24.62 4.52 13.31
C GLY A 129 -24.48 5.29 12.00
N ASN A 130 -24.10 6.55 12.09
CA ASN A 130 -23.78 7.32 10.90
C ASN A 130 -22.32 7.05 10.50
N GLN A 131 -22.12 6.42 9.33
CA GLN A 131 -20.80 6.08 8.78
C GLN A 131 -19.84 7.28 8.78
N LYS A 132 -20.33 8.47 8.42
CA LYS A 132 -19.51 9.69 8.36
C LYS A 132 -19.02 10.12 9.73
N VAL A 133 -19.84 9.94 10.76
CA VAL A 133 -19.48 10.30 12.15
C VAL A 133 -18.39 9.35 12.66
N ILE A 134 -18.54 8.05 12.44
CA ILE A 134 -17.54 7.06 12.84
C ILE A 134 -16.23 7.31 12.11
N ALA A 135 -16.28 7.55 10.79
CA ALA A 135 -15.09 7.88 9.99
C ALA A 135 -14.37 9.12 10.51
N LEU A 136 -15.12 10.17 10.88
CA LEU A 136 -14.56 11.41 11.44
C LEU A 136 -13.90 11.16 12.80
N ILE A 137 -14.56 10.41 13.69
CA ILE A 137 -14.03 10.07 15.01
C ILE A 137 -12.72 9.29 14.85
N VAL A 138 -12.70 8.26 14.02
CA VAL A 138 -11.52 7.42 13.79
C VAL A 138 -10.40 8.21 13.12
N GLY A 139 -10.70 9.00 12.10
CA GLY A 139 -9.72 9.86 11.44
C GLY A 139 -9.09 10.85 12.42
N THR A 140 -9.90 11.47 13.28
CA THR A 140 -9.43 12.39 14.32
C THR A 140 -8.58 11.67 15.37
N LEU A 141 -9.00 10.47 15.79
CA LEU A 141 -8.24 9.65 16.72
C LEU A 141 -6.83 9.34 16.19
N PHE A 142 -6.73 8.86 14.96
CA PHE A 142 -5.43 8.55 14.34
C PHE A 142 -4.59 9.80 14.09
N PHE A 143 -5.22 10.93 13.76
CA PHE A 143 -4.53 12.21 13.65
C PHE A 143 -3.90 12.63 15.00
N VAL A 144 -4.66 12.54 16.08
CA VAL A 144 -4.19 12.84 17.44
C VAL A 144 -3.08 11.87 17.86
N LEU A 145 -3.23 10.57 17.61
CA LEU A 145 -2.20 9.57 17.89
C LEU A 145 -0.90 9.86 17.14
N ASN A 146 -1.00 10.29 15.88
CA ASN A 146 0.17 10.65 15.07
C ASN A 146 0.90 11.88 15.65
N TYR A 147 0.16 12.82 16.25
CA TYR A 147 0.74 13.98 16.91
C TYR A 147 1.63 13.60 18.12
N PHE A 148 1.30 12.51 18.83
CA PHE A 148 2.07 12.04 19.99
C PHE A 148 3.38 11.30 19.62
N GLY A 149 3.63 11.05 18.35
CA GLY A 149 4.91 10.56 17.87
C GLY A 149 4.84 9.25 17.09
N VAL A 150 5.84 9.08 16.24
CA VAL A 150 5.94 7.95 15.28
C VAL A 150 6.11 6.61 15.99
N ASP A 151 6.77 6.57 17.15
CA ASP A 151 7.05 5.32 17.88
C ASP A 151 5.77 4.65 18.41
N LEU A 152 4.82 5.44 18.91
CA LEU A 152 3.53 4.91 19.35
C LEU A 152 2.72 4.37 18.18
N MET A 153 2.69 5.12 17.08
CA MET A 153 2.01 4.69 15.86
C MET A 153 2.60 3.40 15.29
N ALA A 154 3.92 3.27 15.26
CA ALA A 154 4.59 2.07 14.78
C ALA A 154 4.23 0.82 15.61
N LYS A 155 4.13 0.96 16.94
CA LYS A 155 3.71 -0.15 17.82
C LYS A 155 2.26 -0.57 17.56
N ILE A 156 1.35 0.39 17.46
CA ILE A 156 -0.07 0.13 17.15
C ILE A 156 -0.20 -0.52 15.78
N GLN A 157 0.50 0.01 14.77
CA GLN A 157 0.51 -0.54 13.42
C GLN A 157 0.99 -1.99 13.40
N ASN A 158 2.10 -2.31 14.07
CA ASN A 158 2.61 -3.68 14.13
C ASN A 158 1.59 -4.65 14.76
N LEU A 159 0.90 -4.24 15.84
CA LEU A 159 -0.14 -5.03 16.45
C LEU A 159 -1.30 -5.28 15.48
N LEU A 160 -1.78 -4.24 14.82
CA LEU A 160 -2.88 -4.34 13.85
C LEU A 160 -2.51 -5.23 12.66
N VAL A 161 -1.28 -5.13 12.16
CA VAL A 161 -0.78 -5.97 11.05
C VAL A 161 -0.73 -7.45 11.46
N ILE A 162 -0.29 -7.75 12.69
CA ILE A 162 -0.28 -9.14 13.19
C ILE A 162 -1.70 -9.70 13.24
N VAL A 163 -2.65 -8.96 13.81
CA VAL A 163 -4.06 -9.38 13.87
C VAL A 163 -4.64 -9.60 12.47
N LEU A 164 -4.34 -8.69 11.55
CA LEU A 164 -4.80 -8.75 10.17
C LEU A 164 -4.24 -9.97 9.43
N VAL A 165 -2.93 -10.25 9.54
CA VAL A 165 -2.30 -11.43 8.92
C VAL A 165 -2.85 -12.72 9.51
N ILE A 166 -3.05 -12.79 10.82
CA ILE A 166 -3.67 -13.96 11.47
C ILE A 166 -5.10 -14.16 10.94
N SER A 167 -5.89 -13.11 10.85
CA SER A 167 -7.27 -13.19 10.35
C SER A 167 -7.32 -13.71 8.91
N LEU A 168 -6.44 -13.21 8.04
CA LEU A 168 -6.35 -13.68 6.65
C LEU A 168 -5.85 -15.12 6.55
N ALA A 169 -4.85 -15.49 7.35
CA ALA A 169 -4.36 -16.86 7.40
C ALA A 169 -5.46 -17.84 7.87
N MET A 170 -6.24 -17.45 8.88
CA MET A 170 -7.41 -18.24 9.29
C MET A 170 -8.43 -18.37 8.16
N PHE A 171 -8.75 -17.27 7.49
CA PHE A 171 -9.65 -17.30 6.34
C PHE A 171 -9.15 -18.24 5.25
N ALA A 172 -7.86 -18.19 4.91
CA ALA A 172 -7.24 -19.07 3.93
C ALA A 172 -7.29 -20.54 4.37
N VAL A 173 -6.92 -20.86 5.62
CA VAL A 173 -6.92 -22.24 6.15
C VAL A 173 -8.33 -22.86 6.14
N PHE A 174 -9.35 -22.10 6.50
CA PHE A 174 -10.72 -22.61 6.51
C PHE A 174 -11.41 -22.55 5.14
N GLY A 175 -11.00 -21.61 4.28
CA GLY A 175 -11.59 -21.41 2.96
C GLY A 175 -11.01 -22.35 1.89
N LEU A 176 -9.68 -22.54 1.85
CA LEU A 176 -9.01 -23.35 0.83
C LEU A 176 -9.57 -24.79 0.67
N PRO A 177 -9.87 -25.52 1.76
CA PRO A 177 -10.42 -26.87 1.63
C PRO A 177 -11.81 -26.92 0.98
N GLN A 178 -12.52 -25.79 0.93
CA GLN A 178 -13.87 -25.69 0.37
C GLN A 178 -13.86 -25.26 -1.11
N VAL A 179 -12.68 -24.93 -1.66
CA VAL A 179 -12.55 -24.48 -3.04
C VAL A 179 -12.45 -25.69 -3.97
N ASP A 180 -13.43 -25.85 -4.86
CA ASP A 180 -13.30 -26.74 -5.99
C ASP A 180 -12.49 -26.06 -7.11
N LEU A 181 -11.25 -26.49 -7.27
CA LEU A 181 -10.33 -25.93 -8.27
C LEU A 181 -10.83 -26.13 -9.69
N ALA A 182 -11.54 -27.25 -9.99
CA ALA A 182 -12.09 -27.49 -11.31
C ALA A 182 -13.23 -26.50 -11.62
N ALA A 183 -14.12 -26.28 -10.66
CA ALA A 183 -15.18 -25.28 -10.78
C ALA A 183 -14.61 -23.85 -10.81
N TYR A 184 -13.53 -23.59 -10.09
CA TYR A 184 -12.90 -22.27 -10.05
C TYR A 184 -12.40 -21.82 -11.43
N PHE A 185 -11.68 -22.67 -12.16
CA PHE A 185 -11.15 -22.37 -13.50
C PHE A 185 -12.14 -22.59 -14.63
N SER A 186 -13.29 -23.19 -14.34
CA SER A 186 -14.36 -23.35 -15.31
C SER A 186 -15.01 -22.01 -15.63
N ASN A 187 -15.13 -21.69 -16.92
CA ASN A 187 -15.88 -20.51 -17.37
C ASN A 187 -17.27 -20.87 -17.89
N ALA A 188 -17.78 -22.06 -17.53
CA ALA A 188 -19.07 -22.56 -18.02
C ALA A 188 -20.25 -21.68 -17.59
N ASP A 189 -20.10 -20.99 -16.45
CA ASP A 189 -21.09 -20.06 -15.88
C ASP A 189 -20.82 -18.58 -16.22
N GLY A 190 -19.76 -18.30 -17.00
CA GLY A 190 -19.36 -16.92 -17.36
C GLY A 190 -18.81 -16.07 -16.20
N LEU A 191 -18.62 -16.68 -15.03
CA LEU A 191 -18.20 -15.95 -13.82
C LEU A 191 -16.68 -15.86 -13.61
N PHE A 192 -15.87 -16.51 -14.46
CA PHE A 192 -14.42 -16.47 -14.35
C PHE A 192 -13.84 -15.13 -14.79
N MET A 193 -14.37 -14.55 -15.87
CA MET A 193 -14.06 -13.19 -16.35
C MET A 193 -15.36 -12.50 -16.74
N THR A 194 -16.04 -11.88 -15.78
CA THR A 194 -17.39 -11.33 -15.95
C THR A 194 -17.48 -10.34 -17.11
N ASP A 195 -16.54 -9.39 -17.21
CA ASP A 195 -16.47 -8.38 -18.26
C ASP A 195 -15.33 -8.69 -19.28
N GLY A 196 -14.96 -9.97 -19.41
CA GLY A 196 -13.92 -10.41 -20.31
C GLY A 196 -12.54 -9.84 -20.01
N ILE A 197 -11.67 -9.80 -21.05
CA ILE A 197 -10.29 -9.30 -20.91
C ILE A 197 -10.27 -7.81 -20.54
N GLY A 198 -11.24 -6.99 -20.98
CA GLY A 198 -11.34 -5.58 -20.65
C GLY A 198 -11.54 -5.36 -19.15
N GLY A 199 -12.50 -6.07 -18.54
CA GLY A 199 -12.74 -6.05 -17.11
C GLY A 199 -11.54 -6.53 -16.31
N PHE A 200 -10.88 -7.60 -16.78
CA PHE A 200 -9.67 -8.12 -16.15
C PHE A 200 -8.53 -7.08 -16.13
N LEU A 201 -8.20 -6.46 -17.25
CA LEU A 201 -7.16 -5.44 -17.33
C LEU A 201 -7.51 -4.20 -16.50
N THR A 202 -8.78 -3.83 -16.46
CA THR A 202 -9.26 -2.73 -15.59
C THR A 202 -9.07 -3.08 -14.13
N ALA A 203 -9.39 -4.30 -13.71
CA ALA A 203 -9.14 -4.79 -12.36
C ALA A 203 -7.65 -4.81 -12.02
N VAL A 204 -6.78 -5.24 -12.96
CA VAL A 204 -5.31 -5.20 -12.79
C VAL A 204 -4.83 -3.76 -12.53
N ALA A 205 -5.27 -2.80 -13.33
CA ALA A 205 -4.90 -1.39 -13.16
C ALA A 205 -5.43 -0.82 -11.83
N TYR A 206 -6.68 -1.13 -11.49
CA TYR A 206 -7.33 -0.70 -10.24
C TYR A 206 -6.60 -1.23 -9.01
N LEU A 207 -6.23 -2.50 -9.00
CA LEU A 207 -5.50 -3.14 -7.91
C LEU A 207 -4.05 -2.66 -7.78
N GLY A 208 -3.52 -1.93 -8.76
CA GLY A 208 -2.20 -1.30 -8.70
C GLY A 208 -2.02 -0.36 -7.52
N PHE A 209 -3.10 0.27 -7.05
CA PHE A 209 -3.08 1.08 -5.85
C PHE A 209 -2.80 0.24 -4.59
N ALA A 210 -3.44 -0.92 -4.46
CA ALA A 210 -3.23 -1.82 -3.33
C ALA A 210 -1.82 -2.43 -3.36
N THR A 211 -1.41 -3.00 -4.49
CA THR A 211 -0.09 -3.63 -4.65
C THR A 211 1.06 -2.63 -4.54
N GLY A 212 0.82 -1.34 -4.85
CA GLY A 212 1.75 -0.23 -4.65
C GLY A 212 2.02 0.11 -3.19
N GLY A 213 1.25 -0.39 -2.24
CA GLY A 213 1.38 -0.06 -0.82
C GLY A 213 2.77 -0.27 -0.24
N ALA A 214 3.49 -1.32 -0.67
CA ALA A 214 4.87 -1.56 -0.21
C ALA A 214 5.84 -0.42 -0.51
N THR A 215 5.57 0.39 -1.54
CA THR A 215 6.47 1.48 -1.97
C THR A 215 6.51 2.66 -0.99
N VAL A 216 5.60 2.70 -0.02
CA VAL A 216 5.60 3.72 1.04
C VAL A 216 6.93 3.73 1.82
N ILE A 217 7.60 2.58 1.93
CA ILE A 217 8.90 2.49 2.63
C ILE A 217 10.02 3.26 1.91
N LEU A 218 9.85 3.60 0.62
CA LEU A 218 10.80 4.46 -0.10
C LEU A 218 10.87 5.86 0.53
N GLY A 219 9.75 6.33 1.09
CA GLY A 219 9.67 7.62 1.79
C GLY A 219 10.46 7.68 3.09
N VAL A 220 10.60 6.55 3.78
CA VAL A 220 11.31 6.43 5.07
C VAL A 220 12.73 5.85 4.93
N SER A 221 13.26 5.80 3.72
CA SER A 221 14.58 5.22 3.42
C SER A 221 15.73 5.85 4.19
N ALA A 222 15.64 7.15 4.52
CA ALA A 222 16.65 7.88 5.27
C ALA A 222 16.74 7.40 6.74
N GLU A 223 15.67 6.84 7.29
CA GLU A 223 15.59 6.31 8.66
C GLU A 223 15.93 4.80 8.72
N CYS A 224 16.19 4.17 7.58
CA CYS A 224 16.56 2.75 7.52
C CYS A 224 17.99 2.52 8.01
N LYS A 225 18.19 1.42 8.76
CA LYS A 225 19.51 0.96 9.19
C LYS A 225 20.38 0.56 7.98
N ASN A 226 19.86 -0.31 7.13
CA ASN A 226 20.57 -0.85 5.95
C ASN A 226 19.71 -0.75 4.68
N PRO A 227 19.50 0.47 4.11
CA PRO A 227 18.57 0.67 3.00
C PRO A 227 18.90 -0.17 1.77
N THR A 228 20.19 -0.35 1.47
CA THR A 228 20.67 -1.11 0.28
C THR A 228 20.20 -2.56 0.27
N LYS A 229 20.10 -3.20 1.43
CA LYS A 229 19.68 -4.61 1.54
C LYS A 229 18.22 -4.73 1.96
N ASP A 230 17.78 -3.87 2.87
CA ASP A 230 16.48 -4.02 3.53
C ASP A 230 15.33 -3.55 2.65
N ILE A 231 15.49 -2.46 1.91
CA ILE A 231 14.42 -1.90 1.07
C ILE A 231 14.03 -2.86 -0.07
N PRO A 232 14.96 -3.32 -0.94
CA PRO A 232 14.59 -4.24 -2.02
C PRO A 232 14.03 -5.54 -1.48
N PHE A 233 14.65 -6.10 -0.44
CA PHE A 233 14.19 -7.33 0.18
C PHE A 233 12.77 -7.22 0.72
N VAL A 234 12.49 -6.16 1.48
CA VAL A 234 11.18 -5.98 2.09
C VAL A 234 10.10 -5.78 1.04
N ILE A 235 10.34 -4.94 0.02
CA ILE A 235 9.34 -4.69 -1.02
C ILE A 235 9.03 -5.99 -1.78
N ILE A 236 10.05 -6.73 -2.21
CA ILE A 236 9.84 -7.98 -2.95
C ILE A 236 9.12 -9.01 -2.09
N VAL A 237 9.63 -9.27 -0.88
CA VAL A 237 9.06 -10.30 -0.01
C VAL A 237 7.65 -9.95 0.44
N SER A 238 7.38 -8.69 0.83
CA SER A 238 6.03 -8.28 1.25
C SER A 238 5.04 -8.39 0.10
N THR A 239 5.39 -7.91 -1.09
CA THR A 239 4.48 -7.96 -2.25
C THR A 239 4.21 -9.40 -2.69
N VAL A 240 5.25 -10.24 -2.75
CA VAL A 240 5.08 -11.66 -3.11
C VAL A 240 4.27 -12.41 -2.04
N SER A 241 4.58 -12.19 -0.75
CA SER A 241 3.85 -12.86 0.34
C SER A 241 2.37 -12.51 0.34
N VAL A 242 2.04 -11.23 0.09
CA VAL A 242 0.63 -10.80 0.03
C VAL A 242 -0.05 -11.28 -1.26
N ALA A 243 0.68 -11.37 -2.37
CA ALA A 243 0.12 -11.89 -3.61
C ALA A 243 -0.20 -13.40 -3.56
N ILE A 244 0.49 -14.14 -2.68
CA ILE A 244 0.23 -15.59 -2.46
C ILE A 244 -0.90 -15.78 -1.43
N LEU A 245 -1.04 -14.92 -0.44
CA LEU A 245 -2.05 -14.96 0.60
C LEU A 245 -3.44 -14.63 0.06
#